data_9c7bd1530a7f69e1a21686150223e582
#
_entry.id   9c7bd1530a7f69e1a21686150223e582
#
_cell.length_a   1.000
_cell.length_b   1.000
_cell.length_c   1.000
_cell.angle_alpha   90.00
_cell.angle_beta   90.00
_cell.angle_gamma   90.00
#
_symmetry.space_group_name_H-M   'P 1'
#
loop_
_entity.id
_entity.type
_entity.pdbx_description
1 polymer ?
#
loop_
_entity_poly.entity_id
_entity_poly.type
_entity_poly.pdbx_seq_one_letter_code
_entity_poly.pdbx_strand_id
1 'polypeptide(L)'
;DLVTPVTNFKTELPEINVEMQEKFENSVLIHPGVSKMSVQKGMIKTITAKIWAEVIKLLLDNGKHVLLAGGPDDDEVISEILASVDVQNPNFSNYYGKTKSLKDLAVLIGKAEKFICSDSAPLHVAVAMKTKTYVIFGPTDDKKLIPQSENVVAIKANDKCPIKPCLWEQRQTTCETLDCLKISAEKVVKAVLG
;
A
#
# COMPACT_ATOMS: atom_id res chain seq x y z
N ASP A 1 8.01 -30.19 -6.80
CA ASP A 1 6.60 -30.04 -7.12
C ASP A 1 5.76 -30.10 -5.85
N LEU A 2 5.65 -28.99 -5.13
CA LEU A 2 4.69 -28.84 -4.05
C LEU A 2 4.14 -27.41 -4.08
N VAL A 3 3.34 -27.11 -5.09
CA VAL A 3 2.40 -25.99 -5.04
C VAL A 3 1.04 -26.62 -4.74
N THR A 4 0.74 -26.77 -3.47
CA THR A 4 -0.63 -27.03 -3.05
C THR A 4 -1.36 -25.68 -3.12
N PRO A 5 -2.35 -25.51 -4.01
CA PRO A 5 -3.14 -24.29 -3.99
C PRO A 5 -3.89 -24.24 -2.66
N VAL A 6 -3.65 -23.21 -1.87
CA VAL A 6 -4.46 -22.92 -0.67
C VAL A 6 -5.83 -22.43 -1.17
N THR A 7 -6.71 -23.36 -1.43
CA THR A 7 -7.99 -23.12 -2.13
C THR A 7 -9.19 -22.88 -1.23
N ASN A 8 -9.06 -22.74 0.09
CA ASN A 8 -10.23 -22.51 0.95
C ASN A 8 -9.93 -21.65 2.16
N PHE A 9 -9.63 -20.36 1.99
CA PHE A 9 -9.94 -19.40 3.03
C PHE A 9 -11.40 -18.96 2.88
N LYS A 10 -12.34 -19.74 3.43
CA LYS A 10 -13.61 -19.19 3.86
C LYS A 10 -13.35 -18.36 5.11
N THR A 11 -12.96 -17.10 4.93
CA THR A 11 -13.02 -16.12 5.98
C THR A 11 -14.48 -15.72 6.11
N GLU A 12 -15.15 -16.14 7.18
CA GLU A 12 -16.37 -15.48 7.61
C GLU A 12 -15.96 -14.04 7.93
N LEU A 13 -16.35 -13.15 7.04
CA LEU A 13 -16.11 -11.72 7.21
C LEU A 13 -17.02 -11.25 8.35
N PRO A 14 -16.52 -10.45 9.32
CA PRO A 14 -17.38 -9.89 10.34
C PRO A 14 -18.55 -9.14 9.69
N GLU A 15 -19.72 -9.20 10.31
CA GLU A 15 -20.88 -8.42 9.87
C GLU A 15 -20.49 -6.94 9.77
N ILE A 16 -20.69 -6.37 8.58
CA ILE A 16 -20.46 -4.94 8.34
C ILE A 16 -21.82 -4.29 8.30
N ASN A 17 -21.95 -3.15 8.95
CA ASN A 17 -23.15 -2.37 8.79
C ASN A 17 -23.24 -1.82 7.36
N VAL A 18 -24.46 -1.56 6.87
CA VAL A 18 -24.72 -1.16 5.47
C VAL A 18 -23.96 0.11 5.10
N GLU A 19 -23.83 1.07 5.99
CA GLU A 19 -23.10 2.32 5.77
C GLU A 19 -21.61 2.09 5.52
N MET A 20 -21.00 1.12 6.21
CA MET A 20 -19.63 0.71 5.95
C MET A 20 -19.48 -0.02 4.61
N GLN A 21 -20.50 -0.76 4.13
CA GLN A 21 -20.45 -1.43 2.82
C GLN A 21 -20.38 -0.43 1.67
N GLU A 22 -21.19 0.62 1.68
CA GLU A 22 -21.15 1.67 0.66
C GLU A 22 -19.80 2.37 0.61
N LYS A 23 -19.19 2.65 1.78
CA LYS A 23 -17.85 3.23 1.85
C LYS A 23 -16.77 2.30 1.28
N PHE A 24 -16.93 0.99 1.42
CA PHE A 24 -15.97 0.04 0.88
C PHE A 24 -16.07 -0.12 -0.64
N GLU A 25 -17.25 -0.08 -1.23
CA GLU A 25 -17.47 -0.26 -2.67
C GLU A 25 -16.84 0.84 -3.54
N ASN A 26 -16.60 2.03 -3.00
CA ASN A 26 -15.93 3.14 -3.71
C ASN A 26 -14.67 3.57 -2.98
N SER A 27 -14.00 2.63 -2.33
CA SER A 27 -12.89 2.95 -1.44
C SER A 27 -11.53 2.64 -2.04
N VAL A 28 -10.56 3.44 -1.61
CA VAL A 28 -9.14 3.18 -1.81
C VAL A 28 -8.49 3.01 -0.45
N LEU A 29 -8.07 1.78 -0.16
CA LEU A 29 -7.32 1.48 1.05
C LEU A 29 -5.83 1.77 0.82
N ILE A 30 -5.19 2.47 1.74
CA ILE A 30 -3.77 2.82 1.68
C ILE A 30 -3.05 2.21 2.88
N HIS A 31 -1.95 1.51 2.61
CA HIS A 31 -1.00 1.02 3.61
C HIS A 31 0.40 1.54 3.25
N PRO A 32 0.83 2.67 3.84
CA PRO A 32 2.03 3.39 3.41
C PRO A 32 3.32 2.75 3.92
N GLY A 33 3.23 1.93 4.96
CA GLY A 33 4.37 1.49 5.76
C GLY A 33 5.18 0.36 5.17
N VAL A 34 6.36 0.21 5.75
CA VAL A 34 7.29 -0.91 5.58
C VAL A 34 7.85 -1.27 6.95
N SER A 35 8.34 -2.49 7.15
CA SER A 35 8.82 -2.91 8.48
C SER A 35 9.90 -1.98 9.03
N LYS A 36 9.85 -1.66 10.32
CA LYS A 36 10.90 -0.89 11.03
C LYS A 36 12.28 -1.50 10.85
N MET A 37 12.37 -2.83 10.85
CA MET A 37 13.63 -3.52 10.62
C MET A 37 14.22 -3.20 9.23
N SER A 38 13.37 -3.07 8.20
CA SER A 38 13.82 -2.66 6.87
C SER A 38 14.40 -1.23 6.90
N VAL A 39 13.69 -0.31 7.52
CA VAL A 39 14.13 1.09 7.66
C VAL A 39 15.44 1.19 8.44
N GLN A 40 15.56 0.50 9.58
CA GLN A 40 16.77 0.48 10.41
C GLN A 40 17.99 -0.10 9.66
N LYS A 41 17.76 -0.99 8.71
CA LYS A 41 18.82 -1.53 7.84
C LYS A 41 19.07 -0.68 6.59
N GLY A 42 18.49 0.51 6.49
CA GLY A 42 18.62 1.40 5.34
C GLY A 42 17.86 0.95 4.09
N MET A 43 16.99 -0.05 4.22
CA MET A 43 16.18 -0.56 3.09
C MET A 43 14.93 0.30 2.92
N ILE A 44 15.08 1.47 2.32
CA ILE A 44 13.99 2.41 2.08
C ILE A 44 13.19 1.97 0.85
N LYS A 45 11.92 1.59 1.05
CA LYS A 45 11.04 1.04 0.00
C LYS A 45 9.70 1.77 -0.12
N THR A 46 9.52 2.87 0.59
CA THR A 46 8.29 3.68 0.56
C THR A 46 8.58 5.13 0.20
N ILE A 47 7.60 5.81 -0.36
CA ILE A 47 7.63 7.26 -0.57
C ILE A 47 7.42 7.99 0.76
N THR A 48 7.70 9.28 0.79
CA THR A 48 7.59 10.09 2.02
C THR A 48 6.13 10.23 2.48
N ALA A 49 5.93 10.45 3.78
CA ALA A 49 4.63 10.74 4.36
C ALA A 49 3.94 11.94 3.67
N LYS A 50 4.70 12.96 3.28
CA LYS A 50 4.20 14.11 2.52
C LYS A 50 3.54 13.69 1.21
N ILE A 51 4.19 12.83 0.42
CA ILE A 51 3.63 12.36 -0.86
C ILE A 51 2.41 11.47 -0.60
N TRP A 52 2.42 10.64 0.44
CA TRP A 52 1.24 9.86 0.83
C TRP A 52 0.06 10.76 1.21
N ALA A 53 0.29 11.84 1.96
CA ALA A 53 -0.75 12.80 2.32
C ALA A 53 -1.32 13.51 1.07
N GLU A 54 -0.47 13.86 0.09
CA GLU A 54 -0.90 14.42 -1.19
C GLU A 54 -1.73 13.41 -2.01
N VAL A 55 -1.35 12.12 -2.03
CA VAL A 55 -2.15 11.04 -2.65
C VAL A 55 -3.53 10.96 -2.02
N ILE A 56 -3.60 10.95 -0.69
CA ILE A 56 -4.88 10.90 0.05
C ILE A 56 -5.75 12.11 -0.33
N LYS A 57 -5.20 13.31 -0.29
CA LYS A 57 -5.92 14.53 -0.65
C LYS A 57 -6.49 14.47 -2.07
N LEU A 58 -5.66 14.11 -3.05
CA LEU A 58 -6.10 14.00 -4.44
C LEU A 58 -7.19 12.94 -4.64
N LEU A 59 -7.13 11.81 -3.93
CA LEU A 59 -8.18 10.79 -3.98
C LEU A 59 -9.49 11.31 -3.37
N LEU A 60 -9.44 12.01 -2.25
CA LEU A 60 -10.59 12.65 -1.62
C LEU A 60 -11.21 13.71 -2.54
N ASP A 61 -10.39 14.55 -3.16
CA ASP A 61 -10.81 15.58 -4.12
C ASP A 61 -11.50 14.98 -5.37
N ASN A 62 -11.17 13.71 -5.70
CA ASN A 62 -11.83 12.94 -6.75
C ASN A 62 -13.02 12.09 -6.24
N GLY A 63 -13.53 12.38 -5.06
CA GLY A 63 -14.74 11.76 -4.50
C GLY A 63 -14.57 10.31 -4.07
N LYS A 64 -13.32 9.83 -3.87
CA LYS A 64 -13.06 8.49 -3.35
C LYS A 64 -13.15 8.46 -1.82
N HIS A 65 -13.62 7.36 -1.27
CA HIS A 65 -13.47 7.07 0.15
C HIS A 65 -12.05 6.54 0.40
N VAL A 66 -11.30 7.21 1.25
CA VAL A 66 -9.93 6.81 1.56
C VAL A 66 -9.86 6.18 2.93
N LEU A 67 -9.33 4.97 2.98
CA LEU A 67 -9.11 4.21 4.20
C LEU A 67 -7.60 4.14 4.44
N LEU A 68 -7.13 4.65 5.57
CA LEU A 68 -5.71 4.59 5.94
C LEU A 68 -5.49 3.47 6.96
N ALA A 69 -4.69 2.48 6.63
CA ALA A 69 -4.32 1.39 7.53
C ALA A 69 -2.81 1.30 7.72
N GLY A 70 -2.42 0.68 8.81
CA GLY A 70 -1.03 0.41 9.15
C GLY A 70 -0.93 -0.46 10.40
N GLY A 71 0.22 -1.07 10.59
CA GLY A 71 0.57 -1.82 11.79
C GLY A 71 1.38 -0.99 12.80
N PRO A 72 1.78 -1.60 13.92
CA PRO A 72 2.58 -0.88 14.95
C PRO A 72 3.91 -0.32 14.45
N ASP A 73 4.46 -0.90 13.39
CA ASP A 73 5.71 -0.44 12.77
C ASP A 73 5.54 0.85 11.96
N ASP A 74 4.31 1.23 11.65
CA ASP A 74 3.99 2.35 10.75
C ASP A 74 3.63 3.64 11.49
N ASP A 75 3.80 3.68 12.84
CA ASP A 75 3.38 4.78 13.70
C ASP A 75 3.91 6.15 13.24
N GLU A 76 5.19 6.23 12.92
CA GLU A 76 5.84 7.47 12.49
C GLU A 76 5.23 7.99 11.18
N VAL A 77 5.21 7.18 10.13
CA VAL A 77 4.67 7.58 8.83
C VAL A 77 3.18 7.88 8.90
N ILE A 78 2.41 7.13 9.67
CA ILE A 78 0.97 7.36 9.85
C ILE A 78 0.72 8.67 10.60
N SER A 79 1.47 8.95 11.67
CA SER A 79 1.34 10.19 12.44
C SER A 79 1.63 11.43 11.59
N GLU A 80 2.68 11.39 10.76
CA GLU A 80 3.00 12.48 9.82
C GLU A 80 1.91 12.67 8.77
N ILE A 81 1.34 11.58 8.24
CA ILE A 81 0.22 11.64 7.28
C ILE A 81 -1.00 12.28 7.95
N LEU A 82 -1.39 11.81 9.13
CA LEU A 82 -2.57 12.31 9.85
C LEU A 82 -2.44 13.79 10.23
N ALA A 83 -1.23 14.27 10.50
CA ALA A 83 -0.98 15.70 10.73
C ALA A 83 -1.15 16.57 9.47
N SER A 84 -1.18 15.96 8.28
CA SER A 84 -1.19 16.66 6.99
C SER A 84 -2.49 16.53 6.21
N VAL A 85 -3.42 15.65 6.63
CA VAL A 85 -4.69 15.40 5.96
C VAL A 85 -5.86 15.91 6.79
N ASP A 86 -6.98 16.23 6.14
CA ASP A 86 -8.22 16.56 6.83
C ASP A 86 -8.88 15.27 7.38
N VAL A 87 -8.62 14.99 8.65
CA VAL A 87 -9.15 13.81 9.34
C VAL A 87 -10.67 13.89 9.61
N GLN A 88 -11.27 15.08 9.45
CA GLN A 88 -12.73 15.31 9.60
C GLN A 88 -13.47 15.13 8.28
N ASN A 89 -12.77 14.95 7.17
CA ASN A 89 -13.42 14.71 5.88
C ASN A 89 -14.30 13.45 5.96
N PRO A 90 -15.59 13.52 5.61
CA PRO A 90 -16.53 12.39 5.73
C PRO A 90 -16.13 11.20 4.86
N ASN A 91 -15.31 11.41 3.84
CA ASN A 91 -14.78 10.37 2.98
C ASN A 91 -13.40 9.84 3.42
N PHE A 92 -12.90 10.27 4.58
CA PHE A 92 -11.66 9.74 5.15
C PHE A 92 -11.96 8.87 6.37
N SER A 93 -11.33 7.70 6.44
CA SER A 93 -11.46 6.80 7.59
C SER A 93 -10.09 6.29 8.03
N ASN A 94 -9.75 6.56 9.28
CA ASN A 94 -8.52 6.06 9.88
C ASN A 94 -8.75 4.67 10.50
N TYR A 95 -8.09 3.67 9.91
CA TYR A 95 -8.06 2.27 10.39
C TYR A 95 -6.74 1.89 11.07
N TYR A 96 -5.80 2.82 11.24
CA TYR A 96 -4.57 2.57 11.98
C TYR A 96 -4.89 2.07 13.40
N GLY A 97 -4.26 0.98 13.79
CA GLY A 97 -4.47 0.34 15.09
C GLY A 97 -5.81 -0.40 15.26
N LYS A 98 -6.69 -0.41 14.25
CA LYS A 98 -7.97 -1.14 14.30
C LYS A 98 -7.87 -2.58 13.80
N THR A 99 -6.87 -2.90 12.97
CA THR A 99 -6.54 -4.27 12.57
C THR A 99 -5.59 -4.87 13.60
N LYS A 100 -6.06 -5.89 14.33
CA LYS A 100 -5.30 -6.53 15.41
C LYS A 100 -4.59 -7.81 14.97
N SER A 101 -4.87 -8.27 13.77
CA SER A 101 -4.33 -9.50 13.20
C SER A 101 -4.16 -9.37 11.69
N LEU A 102 -3.36 -10.28 11.10
CA LEU A 102 -3.25 -10.40 9.65
C LEU A 102 -4.61 -10.76 9.01
N LYS A 103 -5.47 -11.48 9.72
CA LYS A 103 -6.82 -11.80 9.27
C LYS A 103 -7.67 -10.53 9.14
N ASP A 104 -7.62 -9.62 10.12
CA ASP A 104 -8.35 -8.36 10.08
C ASP A 104 -7.89 -7.49 8.91
N LEU A 105 -6.56 -7.42 8.69
CA LEU A 105 -6.01 -6.71 7.55
C LEU A 105 -6.46 -7.34 6.23
N ALA A 106 -6.46 -8.66 6.11
CA ALA A 106 -6.93 -9.36 4.92
C ALA A 106 -8.40 -9.07 4.62
N VAL A 107 -9.24 -9.05 5.65
CA VAL A 107 -10.66 -8.66 5.53
C VAL A 107 -10.79 -7.24 5.03
N LEU A 108 -10.05 -6.29 5.61
CA LEU A 108 -10.09 -4.89 5.22
C LEU A 108 -9.65 -4.71 3.76
N ILE A 109 -8.54 -5.36 3.36
CA ILE A 109 -8.04 -5.35 1.98
C ILE A 109 -9.07 -5.95 1.02
N GLY A 110 -9.65 -7.10 1.37
CA GLY A 110 -10.60 -7.81 0.50
C GLY A 110 -11.91 -7.06 0.28
N LYS A 111 -12.26 -6.10 1.14
CA LYS A 111 -13.45 -5.27 1.03
C LYS A 111 -13.22 -3.99 0.26
N ALA A 112 -12.00 -3.47 0.24
CA ALA A 112 -11.69 -2.25 -0.49
C ALA A 112 -11.81 -2.48 -2.01
N GLU A 113 -12.33 -1.48 -2.73
CA GLU A 113 -12.38 -1.52 -4.20
C GLU A 113 -10.96 -1.57 -4.78
N LYS A 114 -10.06 -0.76 -4.22
CA LYS A 114 -8.66 -0.68 -4.63
C LYS A 114 -7.75 -0.59 -3.41
N PHE A 115 -6.54 -1.10 -3.58
CA PHE A 115 -5.53 -1.08 -2.54
C PHE A 115 -4.24 -0.45 -3.06
N ILE A 116 -3.64 0.45 -2.27
CA ILE A 116 -2.33 1.04 -2.57
C ILE A 116 -1.38 0.71 -1.44
N CYS A 117 -0.20 0.19 -1.75
CA CYS A 117 0.82 -0.10 -0.75
C CYS A 117 2.24 0.09 -1.30
N SER A 118 3.20 0.05 -0.40
CA SER A 118 4.61 -0.13 -0.73
C SER A 118 4.92 -1.61 -0.95
N ASP A 119 6.13 -1.93 -1.44
CA ASP A 119 6.66 -3.29 -1.51
C ASP A 119 6.88 -3.85 -0.10
N SER A 120 5.84 -4.48 0.44
CA SER A 120 5.77 -4.99 1.81
C SER A 120 4.79 -6.16 1.92
N ALA A 121 4.72 -6.80 3.09
CA ALA A 121 3.86 -7.96 3.30
C ALA A 121 2.38 -7.78 2.91
N PRO A 122 1.72 -6.62 3.13
CA PRO A 122 0.35 -6.38 2.68
C PRO A 122 0.10 -6.58 1.18
N LEU A 123 1.11 -6.41 0.31
CA LEU A 123 1.00 -6.74 -1.10
C LEU A 123 0.58 -8.20 -1.32
N HIS A 124 1.25 -9.12 -0.64
CA HIS A 124 0.98 -10.55 -0.80
C HIS A 124 -0.41 -10.94 -0.25
N VAL A 125 -0.84 -10.27 0.81
CA VAL A 125 -2.21 -10.40 1.33
C VAL A 125 -3.23 -9.93 0.29
N ALA A 126 -3.00 -8.78 -0.33
CA ALA A 126 -3.90 -8.24 -1.35
C ALA A 126 -4.01 -9.13 -2.59
N VAL A 127 -2.90 -9.75 -3.01
CA VAL A 127 -2.90 -10.76 -4.09
C VAL A 127 -3.76 -11.97 -3.70
N ALA A 128 -3.61 -12.48 -2.49
CA ALA A 128 -4.42 -13.60 -1.99
C ALA A 128 -5.91 -13.26 -1.92
N MET A 129 -6.24 -12.01 -1.57
CA MET A 129 -7.61 -11.51 -1.52
C MET A 129 -8.17 -11.12 -2.90
N LYS A 130 -7.35 -11.17 -3.96
CA LYS A 130 -7.70 -10.78 -5.34
C LYS A 130 -8.13 -9.31 -5.47
N THR A 131 -7.71 -8.46 -4.55
CA THR A 131 -8.03 -7.03 -4.56
C THR A 131 -7.20 -6.31 -5.63
N LYS A 132 -7.81 -5.39 -6.38
CA LYS A 132 -7.08 -4.55 -7.34
C LYS A 132 -6.05 -3.71 -6.61
N THR A 133 -4.77 -3.97 -6.87
CA THR A 133 -3.66 -3.48 -6.04
C THR A 133 -2.69 -2.66 -6.87
N TYR A 134 -2.29 -1.51 -6.34
CA TYR A 134 -1.31 -0.59 -6.90
C TYR A 134 -0.12 -0.53 -5.94
N VAL A 135 1.04 -0.96 -6.40
CA VAL A 135 2.23 -1.12 -5.55
C VAL A 135 3.31 -0.15 -5.97
N ILE A 136 3.80 0.63 -5.01
CA ILE A 136 4.94 1.51 -5.23
C ILE A 136 6.22 0.69 -5.10
N PHE A 137 6.95 0.59 -6.22
CA PHE A 137 8.24 -0.07 -6.30
C PHE A 137 9.37 0.94 -6.43
N GLY A 138 10.34 0.82 -5.55
CA GLY A 138 11.56 1.58 -5.55
C GLY A 138 12.78 0.70 -5.92
N PRO A 139 13.61 0.35 -4.94
CA PRO A 139 14.90 -0.31 -5.16
C PRO A 139 14.83 -1.82 -5.44
N THR A 140 13.66 -2.42 -5.36
CA THR A 140 13.44 -3.85 -5.54
C THR A 140 12.98 -4.21 -6.95
N ASP A 141 13.06 -5.49 -7.32
CA ASP A 141 12.63 -6.00 -8.61
C ASP A 141 11.15 -6.42 -8.58
N ASP A 142 10.31 -5.60 -9.20
CA ASP A 142 8.88 -5.86 -9.31
C ASP A 142 8.57 -7.18 -10.02
N LYS A 143 9.37 -7.57 -11.01
CA LYS A 143 9.16 -8.80 -11.76
C LYS A 143 9.40 -10.07 -10.94
N LYS A 144 10.26 -9.98 -9.90
CA LYS A 144 10.54 -11.08 -8.99
C LYS A 144 9.60 -11.12 -7.79
N LEU A 145 9.10 -9.95 -7.37
CA LEU A 145 8.34 -9.83 -6.12
C LEU A 145 6.83 -9.79 -6.32
N ILE A 146 6.35 -9.34 -7.47
CA ILE A 146 4.92 -9.40 -7.76
C ILE A 146 4.57 -10.84 -8.17
N PRO A 147 3.68 -11.54 -7.43
CA PRO A 147 3.10 -12.77 -7.90
C PRO A 147 2.40 -12.54 -9.26
N GLN A 148 2.42 -13.53 -10.13
CA GLN A 148 1.68 -13.44 -11.39
C GLN A 148 0.19 -13.23 -11.11
N SER A 149 -0.28 -12.00 -11.32
CA SER A 149 -1.65 -11.58 -11.05
C SER A 149 -2.01 -10.39 -11.92
N GLU A 150 -3.15 -10.49 -12.60
CA GLU A 150 -3.72 -9.39 -13.40
C GLU A 150 -4.25 -8.24 -12.53
N ASN A 151 -4.39 -8.49 -11.22
CA ASN A 151 -4.90 -7.51 -10.27
C ASN A 151 -3.82 -6.58 -9.70
N VAL A 152 -2.55 -6.77 -10.05
CA VAL A 152 -1.45 -5.96 -9.49
C VAL A 152 -0.85 -5.04 -10.55
N VAL A 153 -0.76 -3.76 -10.24
CA VAL A 153 -0.13 -2.72 -11.04
C VAL A 153 1.08 -2.17 -10.31
N ALA A 154 2.27 -2.29 -10.89
CA ALA A 154 3.47 -1.68 -10.35
C ALA A 154 3.56 -0.20 -10.72
N ILE A 155 3.73 0.67 -9.74
CA ILE A 155 4.00 2.11 -9.92
C ILE A 155 5.47 2.34 -9.65
N LYS A 156 6.20 2.83 -10.65
CA LYS A 156 7.66 3.08 -10.58
C LYS A 156 7.99 4.50 -10.99
N ALA A 157 9.03 5.08 -10.41
CA ALA A 157 9.60 6.34 -10.91
C ALA A 157 10.14 6.17 -12.33
N ASN A 158 10.22 7.28 -13.06
CA ASN A 158 10.92 7.33 -14.35
C ASN A 158 12.41 7.55 -14.10
N ASP A 159 13.04 6.63 -13.38
CA ASP A 159 14.44 6.68 -13.08
C ASP A 159 15.26 5.88 -14.10
N LYS A 160 16.52 6.26 -14.22
CA LYS A 160 17.54 5.55 -15.01
C LYS A 160 18.65 5.06 -14.09
N CYS A 161 18.32 4.68 -12.84
CA CYS A 161 19.28 4.22 -11.85
C CYS A 161 20.03 2.98 -12.39
N PRO A 162 21.37 3.07 -12.58
CA PRO A 162 22.14 2.00 -13.21
C PRO A 162 22.33 0.78 -12.32
N ILE A 163 22.08 0.91 -11.01
CA ILE A 163 22.27 -0.17 -10.02
C ILE A 163 20.95 -0.81 -9.56
N LYS A 164 19.84 -0.44 -10.17
CA LYS A 164 18.54 -1.00 -9.82
C LYS A 164 18.30 -2.33 -10.57
N PRO A 165 17.80 -3.40 -9.90
CA PRO A 165 17.41 -3.50 -8.49
C PRO A 165 18.61 -3.64 -7.55
N CYS A 166 18.71 -2.78 -6.54
CA CYS A 166 19.89 -2.71 -5.68
C CYS A 166 19.77 -3.46 -4.34
N LEU A 167 18.57 -3.57 -3.76
CA LEU A 167 18.42 -4.17 -2.44
C LEU A 167 18.73 -5.66 -2.39
N TRP A 168 18.31 -6.43 -3.38
CA TRP A 168 18.46 -7.87 -3.38
C TRP A 168 19.70 -8.36 -4.09
N GLU A 169 20.00 -7.80 -5.26
CA GLU A 169 21.12 -8.25 -6.10
C GLU A 169 22.43 -7.61 -5.70
N GLN A 170 22.45 -6.31 -5.48
CA GLN A 170 23.63 -5.54 -5.13
C GLN A 170 23.86 -5.46 -3.60
N ARG A 171 22.87 -5.88 -2.80
CA ARG A 171 22.87 -5.73 -1.33
C ARG A 171 23.17 -4.31 -0.85
N GLN A 172 22.86 -3.33 -1.66
CA GLN A 172 23.07 -1.93 -1.32
C GLN A 172 21.92 -1.44 -0.45
N THR A 173 22.23 -1.07 0.77
CA THR A 173 21.25 -0.58 1.75
C THR A 173 21.30 0.93 1.93
N THR A 174 22.26 1.60 1.32
CA THR A 174 22.42 3.05 1.40
C THR A 174 22.33 3.67 0.02
N CYS A 175 21.53 4.73 -0.11
CA CYS A 175 21.39 5.50 -1.34
C CYS A 175 21.05 6.94 -0.97
N GLU A 176 21.85 7.89 -1.41
CA GLU A 176 21.66 9.30 -1.09
C GLU A 176 20.54 9.95 -1.91
N THR A 177 20.33 9.49 -3.16
CA THR A 177 19.43 10.18 -4.09
C THR A 177 18.00 9.64 -4.04
N LEU A 178 17.81 8.35 -3.77
CA LEU A 178 16.50 7.64 -3.77
C LEU A 178 15.64 7.96 -5.01
N ASP A 179 16.27 8.13 -6.18
CA ASP A 179 15.57 8.54 -7.41
C ASP A 179 14.44 7.57 -7.80
N CYS A 180 14.60 6.29 -7.45
CA CYS A 180 13.57 5.28 -7.68
C CYS A 180 12.29 5.47 -6.84
N LEU A 181 12.32 6.34 -5.84
CA LEU A 181 11.18 6.71 -4.99
C LEU A 181 10.68 8.15 -5.24
N LYS A 182 11.28 8.88 -6.19
CA LYS A 182 10.78 10.19 -6.61
C LYS A 182 9.56 10.01 -7.53
N ILE A 183 8.44 9.65 -6.92
CA ILE A 183 7.14 9.42 -7.56
C ILE A 183 6.21 10.53 -7.09
N SER A 184 5.57 11.24 -8.00
CA SER A 184 4.61 12.27 -7.62
C SER A 184 3.25 11.66 -7.22
N ALA A 185 2.51 12.38 -6.40
CA ALA A 185 1.17 11.97 -5.98
C ALA A 185 0.22 11.84 -7.17
N GLU A 186 0.32 12.75 -8.15
CA GLU A 186 -0.50 12.72 -9.37
C GLU A 186 -0.25 11.44 -10.19
N LYS A 187 1.01 10.98 -10.25
CA LYS A 187 1.34 9.73 -10.95
C LYS A 187 0.67 8.54 -10.27
N VAL A 188 0.68 8.50 -8.94
CA VAL A 188 0.02 7.44 -8.17
C VAL A 188 -1.49 7.48 -8.42
N VAL A 189 -2.11 8.65 -8.24
CA VAL A 189 -3.55 8.82 -8.39
C VAL A 189 -4.01 8.54 -9.82
N LYS A 190 -3.28 9.01 -10.83
CA LYS A 190 -3.57 8.69 -12.24
C LYS A 190 -3.56 7.18 -12.50
N ALA A 191 -2.61 6.45 -11.93
CA ALA A 191 -2.58 4.99 -12.09
C ALA A 191 -3.78 4.32 -11.43
N VAL A 192 -4.25 4.85 -10.31
CA VAL A 192 -5.37 4.30 -9.51
C VAL A 192 -6.73 4.61 -10.13
N LEU A 193 -6.91 5.80 -10.69
CA LEU A 193 -8.19 6.25 -11.23
C LEU A 193 -8.40 5.84 -12.71
N GLY A 194 -7.33 5.60 -13.45
CA GLY A 194 -7.32 5.18 -14.86
C GLY A 194 -7.08 6.36 -15.76
#